data_b01ea539934767207d7a43405847a188
#
_entry.id   b01ea539934767207d7a43405847a188
#
_cell.length_a   1.000
_cell.length_b   1.000
_cell.length_c   1.000
_cell.angle_alpha   90.00
_cell.angle_beta   90.00
_cell.angle_gamma   90.00
#
_symmetry.space_group_name_H-M   'P 1'
#
loop_
_entity.id
_entity.type
_entity.pdbx_description
1 polymer ?
#
loop_
_entity_poly.entity_id
_entity_poly.type
_entity_poly.pdbx_seq_one_letter_code
_entity_poly.pdbx_strand_id
1 'polypeptide(L)'
;MYYAKSALKNLSQGERLKYIRRYRHMTADDVAEYFGFGGKDPHKTFNSYENNCREPSKMRLKEIAGLYEVSVNAIKKYDFNSPIDVIYFHMWLEEEFPYYEIKFNYSNYEKTDYNEIIQNAIREWQQMRVKREKLEILDEDYFEWKLNFMKDTLKLVISGKSKSDCFVAEYVK
;
A
#
# COMPACT_ATOMS: atom_id res chain seq x y z
N MET A 1 2.17 15.42 -13.49
CA MET A 1 2.45 14.55 -14.66
C MET A 1 1.71 13.23 -14.42
N TYR A 2 0.62 12.98 -15.15
CA TYR A 2 -0.19 11.76 -14.97
C TYR A 2 0.61 10.54 -15.44
N TYR A 3 1.12 9.77 -14.50
CA TYR A 3 1.66 8.45 -14.81
C TYR A 3 0.54 7.58 -15.37
N ALA A 4 0.81 6.92 -16.47
CA ALA A 4 -0.19 6.24 -17.27
C ALA A 4 -1.02 5.27 -16.40
N LYS A 5 -2.29 5.62 -16.16
CA LYS A 5 -3.31 4.79 -15.48
C LYS A 5 -3.44 3.36 -16.03
N SER A 6 -2.89 3.12 -17.23
CA SER A 6 -2.85 1.79 -17.84
C SER A 6 -2.06 0.73 -17.06
N ALA A 7 -1.31 1.12 -16.02
CA ALA A 7 -0.50 0.19 -15.23
C ALA A 7 -1.26 -0.52 -14.10
N LEU A 8 -2.47 -0.06 -13.75
CA LEU A 8 -3.28 -0.60 -12.64
C LEU A 8 -4.49 -1.43 -13.10
N LYS A 9 -4.44 -2.02 -14.29
CA LYS A 9 -5.59 -2.67 -14.95
C LYS A 9 -6.38 -3.64 -14.07
N ASN A 10 -5.77 -4.29 -13.11
CA ASN A 10 -6.41 -5.30 -12.26
C ASN A 10 -6.06 -5.15 -10.78
N LEU A 11 -5.40 -4.07 -10.39
CA LEU A 11 -4.95 -3.79 -9.03
C LEU A 11 -4.14 -4.92 -8.37
N SER A 12 -3.57 -5.81 -9.16
CA SER A 12 -2.75 -6.92 -8.66
C SER A 12 -1.48 -6.41 -7.98
N GLN A 13 -0.86 -7.26 -7.19
CA GLN A 13 0.42 -6.94 -6.54
C GLN A 13 1.47 -6.48 -7.55
N GLY A 14 1.62 -7.21 -8.67
CA GLY A 14 2.60 -6.90 -9.70
C GLY A 14 2.34 -5.56 -10.38
N GLU A 15 1.08 -5.23 -10.66
CA GLU A 15 0.73 -3.94 -11.24
C GLU A 15 1.05 -2.78 -10.30
N ARG A 16 0.80 -2.94 -8.99
CA ARG A 16 1.15 -1.93 -7.98
C ARG A 16 2.67 -1.76 -7.85
N LEU A 17 3.43 -2.86 -7.85
CA LEU A 17 4.89 -2.81 -7.86
C LEU A 17 5.42 -2.03 -9.07
N LYS A 18 4.90 -2.34 -10.25
CA LYS A 18 5.26 -1.67 -11.50
C LYS A 18 4.89 -0.19 -11.51
N TYR A 19 3.69 0.13 -10.99
CA TYR A 19 3.22 1.50 -10.89
C TYR A 19 4.16 2.33 -10.01
N ILE A 20 4.46 1.86 -8.79
CA ILE A 20 5.33 2.57 -7.85
C ILE A 20 6.75 2.69 -8.40
N ARG A 21 7.32 1.63 -8.99
CA ARG A 21 8.63 1.70 -9.63
C ARG A 21 8.72 2.84 -10.64
N ARG A 22 7.73 2.93 -11.52
CA ARG A 22 7.65 4.00 -12.53
C ARG A 22 7.46 5.38 -11.88
N TYR A 23 6.68 5.45 -10.84
CA TYR A 23 6.49 6.67 -10.06
C TYR A 23 7.80 7.13 -9.41
N ARG A 24 8.65 6.20 -8.99
CA ARG A 24 10.03 6.45 -8.51
C ARG A 24 11.05 6.67 -9.64
N HIS A 25 10.62 6.76 -10.90
CA HIS A 25 11.49 6.93 -12.07
C HIS A 25 12.55 5.83 -12.25
N MET A 26 12.31 4.63 -11.70
CA MET A 26 13.22 3.50 -11.79
C MET A 26 12.89 2.60 -12.98
N THR A 27 13.93 2.08 -13.64
CA THR A 27 13.81 0.99 -14.60
C THR A 27 13.80 -0.38 -13.91
N ALA A 28 13.41 -1.44 -14.60
CA ALA A 28 13.53 -2.80 -14.04
C ALA A 28 14.99 -3.22 -13.86
N ASP A 29 15.90 -2.66 -14.66
CA ASP A 29 17.33 -2.90 -14.55
C ASP A 29 17.91 -2.20 -13.32
N ASP A 30 17.49 -0.98 -12.98
CA ASP A 30 17.91 -0.29 -11.75
C ASP A 30 17.55 -1.12 -10.50
N VAL A 31 16.35 -1.69 -10.48
CA VAL A 31 15.91 -2.55 -9.38
C VAL A 31 16.70 -3.86 -9.35
N ALA A 32 16.98 -4.45 -10.51
CA ALA A 32 17.79 -5.67 -10.62
C ALA A 32 19.21 -5.45 -10.14
N GLU A 33 19.80 -4.32 -10.47
CA GLU A 33 21.13 -3.90 -10.01
C GLU A 33 21.17 -3.72 -8.50
N TYR A 34 20.20 -2.98 -7.95
CA TYR A 34 20.07 -2.77 -6.50
C TYR A 34 20.03 -4.09 -5.72
N PHE A 35 19.30 -5.09 -6.22
CA PHE A 35 19.19 -6.40 -5.57
C PHE A 35 20.32 -7.38 -5.93
N GLY A 36 21.25 -6.99 -6.78
CA GLY A 36 22.33 -7.86 -7.21
C GLY A 36 21.86 -9.09 -8.00
N PHE A 37 20.74 -8.95 -8.75
CA PHE A 37 20.29 -10.04 -9.60
C PHE A 37 21.31 -10.29 -10.71
N GLY A 38 21.87 -11.49 -10.75
CA GLY A 38 22.87 -11.87 -11.75
C GLY A 38 22.24 -12.59 -12.95
N GLY A 39 23.10 -12.86 -13.97
CA GLY A 39 22.74 -13.63 -15.14
C GLY A 39 22.64 -12.79 -16.41
N LYS A 40 22.23 -13.44 -17.51
CA LYS A 40 22.15 -12.79 -18.83
C LYS A 40 21.09 -11.70 -18.91
N ASP A 41 20.01 -11.84 -18.14
CA ASP A 41 18.87 -10.93 -18.13
C ASP A 41 18.45 -10.65 -16.66
N PRO A 42 19.18 -9.81 -15.92
CA PRO A 42 18.98 -9.63 -14.48
C PRO A 42 17.58 -9.12 -14.12
N HIS A 43 16.96 -8.30 -14.98
CA HIS A 43 15.61 -7.78 -14.77
C HIS A 43 14.49 -8.84 -14.87
N LYS A 44 14.76 -10.03 -15.44
CA LYS A 44 13.73 -11.08 -15.59
C LYS A 44 13.12 -11.52 -14.26
N THR A 45 13.92 -11.58 -13.21
CA THR A 45 13.44 -11.96 -11.87
C THR A 45 12.44 -10.92 -11.36
N PHE A 46 12.75 -9.63 -11.49
CA PHE A 46 11.88 -8.58 -11.04
C PHE A 46 10.63 -8.47 -11.93
N ASN A 47 10.80 -8.55 -13.23
CA ASN A 47 9.68 -8.59 -14.18
C ASN A 47 8.70 -9.73 -13.88
N SER A 48 9.18 -10.87 -13.36
CA SER A 48 8.27 -11.97 -12.97
C SER A 48 7.35 -11.58 -11.80
N TYR A 49 7.80 -10.72 -10.88
CA TYR A 49 6.96 -10.16 -9.82
C TYR A 49 5.94 -9.17 -10.39
N GLU A 50 6.37 -8.26 -11.25
CA GLU A 50 5.49 -7.26 -11.86
C GLU A 50 4.41 -7.87 -12.77
N ASN A 51 4.72 -8.99 -13.41
CA ASN A 51 3.77 -9.72 -14.26
C ASN A 51 2.95 -10.77 -13.50
N ASN A 52 3.06 -10.83 -12.16
CA ASN A 52 2.39 -11.81 -11.31
C ASN A 52 2.69 -13.29 -11.66
N CYS A 53 3.80 -13.55 -12.35
CA CYS A 53 4.27 -14.90 -12.64
C CYS A 53 4.90 -15.56 -11.39
N ARG A 54 5.39 -14.74 -10.46
CA ARG A 54 5.99 -15.16 -9.20
C ARG A 54 5.66 -14.15 -8.11
N GLU A 55 5.45 -14.62 -6.88
CA GLU A 55 5.27 -13.76 -5.72
C GLU A 55 6.62 -13.52 -5.03
N PRO A 56 6.95 -12.27 -4.64
CA PRO A 56 8.11 -12.00 -3.81
C PRO A 56 7.93 -12.60 -2.42
N SER A 57 8.99 -13.13 -1.81
CA SER A 57 8.96 -13.58 -0.42
C SER A 57 8.67 -12.40 0.52
N LYS A 58 8.20 -12.68 1.75
CA LYS A 58 7.94 -11.63 2.77
C LYS A 58 9.18 -10.73 2.99
N MET A 59 10.38 -11.32 3.02
CA MET A 59 11.63 -10.58 3.16
C MET A 59 11.90 -9.71 1.93
N ARG A 60 11.79 -10.28 0.73
CA ARG A 60 11.99 -9.54 -0.53
C ARG A 60 10.98 -8.38 -0.66
N LEU A 61 9.75 -8.59 -0.21
CA LEU A 61 8.74 -7.55 -0.22
C LEU A 61 9.09 -6.37 0.70
N LYS A 62 9.67 -6.65 1.90
CA LYS A 62 10.17 -5.60 2.78
C LYS A 62 11.34 -4.82 2.16
N GLU A 63 12.24 -5.51 1.48
CA GLU A 63 13.37 -4.88 0.78
C GLU A 63 12.88 -3.99 -0.37
N ILE A 64 11.89 -4.46 -1.15
CA ILE A 64 11.27 -3.66 -2.21
C ILE A 64 10.56 -2.43 -1.62
N ALA A 65 9.84 -2.60 -0.51
CA ALA A 65 9.20 -1.50 0.19
C ALA A 65 10.22 -0.45 0.67
N GLY A 66 11.39 -0.92 1.17
CA GLY A 66 12.50 -0.05 1.54
C GLY A 66 13.08 0.71 0.36
N LEU A 67 13.33 0.03 -0.76
CA LEU A 67 13.85 0.65 -1.99
C LEU A 67 12.88 1.71 -2.53
N TYR A 68 11.58 1.43 -2.48
CA TYR A 68 10.54 2.35 -2.97
C TYR A 68 10.13 3.41 -1.95
N GLU A 69 10.65 3.33 -0.71
CA GLU A 69 10.30 4.22 0.40
C GLU A 69 8.79 4.25 0.69
N VAL A 70 8.16 3.06 0.68
CA VAL A 70 6.73 2.90 0.90
C VAL A 70 6.44 1.92 2.04
N SER A 71 5.19 1.93 2.53
CA SER A 71 4.69 0.88 3.42
C SER A 71 4.61 -0.47 2.69
N VAL A 72 4.97 -1.55 3.37
CA VAL A 72 4.73 -2.92 2.86
C VAL A 72 3.25 -3.14 2.53
N ASN A 73 2.35 -2.50 3.30
CA ASN A 73 0.91 -2.60 3.05
C ASN A 73 0.48 -2.02 1.71
N ALA A 74 1.21 -1.04 1.15
CA ALA A 74 0.92 -0.51 -0.18
C ALA A 74 1.18 -1.53 -1.31
N ILE A 75 2.14 -2.46 -1.10
CA ILE A 75 2.63 -3.36 -2.15
C ILE A 75 2.38 -4.84 -1.91
N LYS A 76 1.93 -5.26 -0.72
CA LYS A 76 1.66 -6.67 -0.42
C LYS A 76 0.45 -7.18 -1.21
N LYS A 77 0.37 -8.49 -1.40
CA LYS A 77 -0.87 -9.12 -1.86
C LYS A 77 -1.93 -8.97 -0.79
N TYR A 78 -3.14 -8.56 -1.17
CA TYR A 78 -4.27 -8.44 -0.26
C TYR A 78 -5.02 -9.76 -0.19
N ASP A 79 -5.18 -10.30 1.00
CA ASP A 79 -5.98 -11.48 1.29
C ASP A 79 -7.31 -11.14 1.97
N PHE A 80 -7.49 -9.83 2.27
CA PHE A 80 -8.67 -9.26 2.92
C PHE A 80 -8.98 -9.84 4.32
N ASN A 81 -7.98 -10.47 4.94
CA ASN A 81 -8.09 -10.92 6.34
C ASN A 81 -7.85 -9.78 7.34
N SER A 82 -7.40 -8.64 6.85
CA SER A 82 -7.16 -7.43 7.63
C SER A 82 -7.92 -6.24 7.03
N PRO A 83 -8.58 -5.40 7.85
CA PRO A 83 -9.20 -4.18 7.36
C PRO A 83 -8.22 -3.19 6.75
N ILE A 84 -6.94 -3.27 7.11
CA ILE A 84 -5.88 -2.49 6.47
C ILE A 84 -5.82 -2.84 4.98
N ASP A 85 -5.98 -4.11 4.62
CA ASP A 85 -6.03 -4.53 3.23
C ASP A 85 -7.20 -3.91 2.48
N VAL A 86 -8.36 -3.84 3.14
CA VAL A 86 -9.56 -3.19 2.57
C VAL A 86 -9.31 -1.70 2.34
N ILE A 87 -8.72 -1.00 3.32
CA ILE A 87 -8.41 0.43 3.21
C ILE A 87 -7.42 0.68 2.06
N TYR A 88 -6.32 -0.06 2.01
CA TYR A 88 -5.35 0.09 0.92
C TYR A 88 -5.92 -0.27 -0.45
N PHE A 89 -6.75 -1.31 -0.52
CA PHE A 89 -7.43 -1.67 -1.75
C PHE A 89 -8.31 -0.51 -2.26
N HIS A 90 -9.06 0.13 -1.37
CA HIS A 90 -9.87 1.29 -1.73
C HIS A 90 -9.03 2.52 -2.10
N MET A 91 -7.88 2.74 -1.45
CA MET A 91 -6.96 3.81 -1.85
C MET A 91 -6.40 3.58 -3.26
N TRP A 92 -6.17 2.32 -3.66
CA TRP A 92 -5.77 1.97 -5.01
C TRP A 92 -6.92 2.08 -6.01
N LEU A 93 -8.16 1.77 -5.61
CA LEU A 93 -9.34 2.03 -6.46
C LEU A 93 -9.51 3.52 -6.76
N GLU A 94 -9.22 4.38 -5.81
CA GLU A 94 -9.23 5.84 -6.01
C GLU A 94 -8.19 6.29 -7.05
N GLU A 95 -7.03 5.64 -7.12
CA GLU A 95 -6.04 5.92 -8.17
C GLU A 95 -6.52 5.49 -9.57
N GLU A 96 -7.20 4.35 -9.66
CA GLU A 96 -7.72 3.84 -10.94
C GLU A 96 -8.96 4.60 -11.40
N PHE A 97 -9.84 4.96 -10.45
CA PHE A 97 -11.13 5.62 -10.71
C PHE A 97 -11.19 7.00 -10.06
N PRO A 98 -10.87 8.09 -10.77
CA PRO A 98 -10.81 9.45 -10.20
C PRO A 98 -12.08 9.95 -9.53
N TYR A 99 -13.23 9.38 -9.91
CA TYR A 99 -14.55 9.74 -9.37
C TYR A 99 -15.03 8.73 -8.32
N TYR A 100 -14.13 7.84 -7.87
CA TYR A 100 -14.47 6.84 -6.88
C TYR A 100 -14.69 7.50 -5.52
N GLU A 101 -15.90 7.39 -5.00
CA GLU A 101 -16.27 7.91 -3.69
C GLU A 101 -16.73 6.78 -2.79
N ILE A 102 -16.11 6.66 -1.61
CA ILE A 102 -16.57 5.77 -0.55
C ILE A 102 -17.24 6.59 0.53
N LYS A 103 -18.47 6.23 0.85
CA LYS A 103 -19.19 6.75 2.02
C LYS A 103 -19.26 5.67 3.08
N PHE A 104 -18.60 5.90 4.20
CA PHE A 104 -18.68 5.02 5.33
C PHE A 104 -19.76 5.51 6.30
N ASN A 105 -20.73 4.64 6.63
CA ASN A 105 -21.74 4.94 7.63
C ASN A 105 -21.45 4.17 8.90
N TYR A 106 -21.09 4.89 9.97
CA TYR A 106 -20.63 4.33 11.24
C TYR A 106 -21.67 4.21 12.34
N SER A 107 -22.95 4.44 12.05
CA SER A 107 -23.97 4.64 13.07
C SER A 107 -24.27 3.46 13.98
N ASN A 108 -23.77 2.24 13.70
CA ASN A 108 -24.18 1.02 14.39
C ASN A 108 -23.05 0.05 14.80
N TYR A 109 -21.80 0.50 14.87
CA TYR A 109 -20.70 -0.40 15.25
C TYR A 109 -20.43 -0.34 16.76
N GLU A 110 -20.30 -1.53 17.39
CA GLU A 110 -19.82 -1.63 18.77
C GLU A 110 -18.42 -1.01 18.87
N LYS A 111 -18.17 -0.31 19.99
CA LYS A 111 -16.84 0.27 20.26
C LYS A 111 -15.89 -0.86 20.66
N THR A 112 -15.19 -1.42 19.68
CA THR A 112 -14.03 -2.26 19.91
C THR A 112 -12.77 -1.47 19.53
N ASP A 113 -11.64 -1.73 20.17
CA ASP A 113 -10.35 -1.08 19.86
C ASP A 113 -10.03 -1.16 18.37
N TYR A 114 -10.39 -2.28 17.75
CA TYR A 114 -10.21 -2.53 16.33
C TYR A 114 -11.07 -1.61 15.43
N ASN A 115 -12.34 -1.42 15.78
CA ASN A 115 -13.23 -0.52 15.07
C ASN A 115 -12.76 0.93 15.20
N GLU A 116 -12.20 1.30 16.33
CA GLU A 116 -11.65 2.64 16.56
C GLU A 116 -10.45 2.93 15.63
N ILE A 117 -9.54 1.97 15.49
CA ILE A 117 -8.39 2.10 14.58
C ILE A 117 -8.85 2.33 13.15
N ILE A 118 -9.81 1.52 12.67
CA ILE A 118 -10.34 1.67 11.32
C ILE A 118 -11.05 3.01 11.14
N GLN A 119 -11.88 3.40 12.09
CA GLN A 119 -12.59 4.67 12.04
C GLN A 119 -11.62 5.86 12.01
N ASN A 120 -10.55 5.80 12.79
CA ASN A 120 -9.51 6.82 12.77
C ASN A 120 -8.77 6.85 11.44
N ALA A 121 -8.42 5.69 10.89
CA ALA A 121 -7.77 5.57 9.59
C ALA A 121 -8.62 6.16 8.46
N ILE A 122 -9.91 5.86 8.43
CA ILE A 122 -10.83 6.39 7.43
C ILE A 122 -11.05 7.90 7.63
N ARG A 123 -11.14 8.37 8.86
CA ARG A 123 -11.26 9.80 9.16
C ARG A 123 -10.02 10.56 8.68
N GLU A 124 -8.84 10.04 8.94
CA GLU A 124 -7.59 10.61 8.45
C GLU A 124 -7.57 10.66 6.92
N TRP A 125 -7.94 9.56 6.26
CA TRP A 125 -8.04 9.53 4.81
C TRP A 125 -9.01 10.58 4.27
N GLN A 126 -10.20 10.71 4.85
CA GLN A 126 -11.17 11.75 4.46
C GLN A 126 -10.60 13.15 4.64
N GLN A 127 -9.89 13.43 5.73
CA GLN A 127 -9.24 14.72 5.95
C GLN A 127 -8.20 15.03 4.87
N MET A 128 -7.40 14.05 4.48
CA MET A 128 -6.41 14.22 3.42
C MET A 128 -7.05 14.43 2.05
N ARG A 129 -8.16 13.75 1.75
CA ARG A 129 -8.95 14.00 0.54
C ARG A 129 -9.47 15.43 0.49
N VAL A 130 -10.04 15.91 1.58
CA VAL A 130 -10.53 17.31 1.68
C VAL A 130 -9.40 18.32 1.46
N LYS A 131 -8.21 18.09 2.02
CA LYS A 131 -7.04 18.96 1.78
C LYS A 131 -6.65 18.98 0.31
N ARG A 132 -6.64 17.83 -0.37
CA ARG A 132 -6.37 17.74 -1.80
C ARG A 132 -7.43 18.49 -2.63
N GLU A 133 -8.71 18.29 -2.33
CA GLU A 133 -9.83 18.96 -3.01
C GLU A 133 -9.77 20.49 -2.86
N LYS A 134 -9.29 20.97 -1.70
CA LYS A 134 -9.09 22.41 -1.44
C LYS A 134 -7.76 22.95 -1.98
N LEU A 135 -6.95 22.11 -2.65
CA LEU A 135 -5.62 22.46 -3.15
C LEU A 135 -4.66 22.92 -2.02
N GLU A 136 -4.88 22.45 -0.79
CA GLU A 136 -3.97 22.67 0.36
C GLU A 136 -2.73 21.77 0.29
N ILE A 137 -2.80 20.67 -0.46
CA ILE A 137 -1.70 19.75 -0.73
C ILE A 137 -1.70 19.39 -2.22
N LEU A 138 -0.54 19.05 -2.77
CA LEU A 138 -0.41 18.59 -4.15
C LEU A 138 -0.91 17.14 -4.31
N ASP A 139 -1.24 16.75 -5.53
CA ASP A 139 -1.61 15.36 -5.85
C ASP A 139 -0.48 14.38 -5.54
N GLU A 140 0.77 14.80 -5.76
CA GLU A 140 1.97 14.04 -5.42
C GLU A 140 2.10 13.81 -3.92
N ASP A 141 1.91 14.85 -3.09
CA ASP A 141 1.97 14.75 -1.63
C ASP A 141 0.87 13.84 -1.08
N TYR A 142 -0.32 13.92 -1.66
CA TYR A 142 -1.43 13.04 -1.31
C TYR A 142 -1.12 11.57 -1.67
N PHE A 143 -0.54 11.33 -2.83
CA PHE A 143 -0.17 9.98 -3.24
C PHE A 143 0.96 9.42 -2.38
N GLU A 144 1.99 10.21 -2.06
CA GLU A 144 3.06 9.82 -1.13
C GLU A 144 2.51 9.48 0.26
N TRP A 145 1.56 10.28 0.76
CA TRP A 145 0.89 9.96 2.01
C TRP A 145 0.17 8.61 1.95
N LYS A 146 -0.57 8.32 0.87
CA LYS A 146 -1.23 7.02 0.70
C LYS A 146 -0.23 5.85 0.67
N LEU A 147 0.88 6.00 -0.02
CA LEU A 147 1.91 4.96 -0.09
C LEU A 147 2.54 4.66 1.27
N ASN A 148 2.58 5.64 2.17
CA ASN A 148 3.14 5.53 3.51
C ASN A 148 2.09 5.45 4.63
N PHE A 149 0.81 5.40 4.28
CA PHE A 149 -0.28 5.34 5.24
C PHE A 149 -0.08 4.20 6.24
N MET A 150 -0.32 4.48 7.52
CA MET A 150 -0.18 3.52 8.63
C MET A 150 1.18 2.79 8.71
N LYS A 151 2.24 3.32 8.10
CA LYS A 151 3.58 2.71 8.15
C LYS A 151 4.08 2.52 9.59
N ASP A 152 3.73 3.47 10.47
CA ASP A 152 4.19 3.51 11.87
C ASP A 152 3.10 3.20 12.90
N THR A 153 1.83 3.12 12.50
CA THR A 153 0.68 3.04 13.43
C THR A 153 0.54 1.66 14.08
N LEU A 154 1.12 0.63 13.51
CA LEU A 154 1.08 -0.74 14.05
C LEU A 154 1.83 -0.91 15.38
N LYS A 155 2.63 0.06 15.80
CA LYS A 155 3.34 0.01 17.09
C LYS A 155 2.44 0.20 18.30
N LEU A 156 1.26 0.78 18.15
CA LEU A 156 0.37 1.18 19.27
C LEU A 156 -0.62 0.09 19.71
N VAL A 157 -0.92 -0.89 18.88
CA VAL A 157 -1.97 -1.88 19.17
C VAL A 157 -1.50 -3.08 20.01
N ILE A 158 -0.19 -3.28 20.13
CA ILE A 158 0.38 -4.49 20.75
C ILE A 158 0.46 -4.42 22.29
N SER A 159 0.18 -3.30 22.93
CA SER A 159 0.23 -3.17 24.39
C SER A 159 -1.03 -3.58 25.13
N GLY A 160 -2.12 -3.88 24.44
CA GLY A 160 -3.40 -4.33 25.01
C GLY A 160 -3.55 -5.85 24.93
N LYS A 161 -3.46 -6.52 26.07
CA LYS A 161 -3.59 -7.97 26.24
C LYS A 161 -4.98 -8.46 25.81
N SER A 162 -5.09 -9.17 24.68
CA SER A 162 -6.12 -10.18 24.47
C SER A 162 -5.59 -11.30 23.58
N LYS A 163 -5.80 -12.54 23.99
CA LYS A 163 -5.31 -13.75 23.32
C LYS A 163 -6.00 -14.09 21.98
N SER A 164 -6.90 -13.25 21.51
CA SER A 164 -7.61 -13.39 20.22
C SER A 164 -6.98 -12.61 19.07
N ASP A 165 -5.96 -11.77 19.33
CA ASP A 165 -5.43 -10.81 18.35
C ASP A 165 -4.12 -11.26 17.71
N CYS A 166 -4.07 -12.50 17.25
CA CYS A 166 -2.88 -13.06 16.57
C CYS A 166 -2.48 -12.37 15.25
N PHE A 167 -3.22 -11.37 14.80
CA PHE A 167 -2.99 -10.78 13.47
C PHE A 167 -2.04 -9.59 13.42
N VAL A 168 -1.75 -8.95 14.54
CA VAL A 168 -0.99 -7.68 14.58
C VAL A 168 0.50 -7.89 14.90
N ALA A 169 0.87 -9.01 15.49
CA ALA A 169 2.21 -9.24 16.03
C ALA A 169 3.33 -9.50 14.98
N GLU A 170 3.00 -9.82 13.74
CA GLU A 170 4.02 -10.21 12.74
C GLU A 170 4.69 -9.05 11.99
N TYR A 171 4.25 -7.80 12.19
CA TYR A 171 4.78 -6.67 11.42
C TYR A 171 5.70 -5.71 12.20
N VAL A 172 6.00 -6.03 13.46
CA VAL A 172 6.78 -5.15 14.36
C VAL A 172 8.18 -5.71 14.64
N LYS A 173 8.90 -6.12 13.62
CA LYS A 173 10.39 -6.22 13.74
C LYS A 173 11.03 -6.13 12.39
#